data_51d7352a91b8d44390ac43c59b5a1bd5
#
_entry.id   51d7352a91b8d44390ac43c59b5a1bd5
#
_cell.length_a   1.000
_cell.length_b   1.000
_cell.length_c   1.000
_cell.angle_alpha   90.00
_cell.angle_beta   90.00
_cell.angle_gamma   90.00
#
_symmetry.space_group_name_H-M   'P 1'
#
loop_
_entity.id
_entity.type
_entity.pdbx_description
1 polymer ?
#
loop_
_entity_poly.entity_id
_entity_poly.type
_entity_poly.pdbx_seq_one_letter_code
_entity_poly.pdbx_strand_id
1 'polypeptide(L)'
;MYNCKMKKLLIIFLVVPILMLAQKEKRIALVIGNSDYKYLTKLPNPVRDALLMAETLDSLGFEIMLDTNIKTEREFLNKIIEFGERRDSFDVGFIFYAGHGMQVDGKNYLLPTEENLKTEQDVQQFTIGVETVMKFLTRRTDQVNVLILDACRNNPLENFRGSGVGGLAAIQAKGSL
;
A
#
# COMPACT_ATOMS: atom_id res chain seq x y z
N MET A 1 -46.61 55.86 -5.03
CA MET A 1 -45.17 55.83 -5.32
C MET A 1 -44.48 54.98 -4.27
N TYR A 2 -44.43 53.66 -4.48
CA TYR A 2 -43.73 52.73 -3.57
C TYR A 2 -42.93 51.75 -4.40
N ASN A 3 -41.64 51.59 -4.01
CA ASN A 3 -40.77 50.45 -4.24
C ASN A 3 -40.06 50.25 -5.59
N CYS A 4 -38.94 50.94 -5.74
CA CYS A 4 -37.91 50.52 -6.68
C CYS A 4 -36.53 50.28 -6.00
N LYS A 5 -36.43 50.13 -4.66
CA LYS A 5 -35.13 49.93 -3.96
C LYS A 5 -34.87 48.54 -3.41
N MET A 6 -35.85 47.63 -3.46
CA MET A 6 -35.71 46.30 -2.87
C MET A 6 -35.22 45.18 -3.81
N LYS A 7 -35.18 45.39 -5.13
CA LYS A 7 -34.78 44.38 -6.11
C LYS A 7 -33.28 44.22 -6.33
N LYS A 8 -32.47 45.18 -5.85
CA LYS A 8 -30.99 45.08 -6.02
C LYS A 8 -30.27 44.36 -4.90
N LEU A 9 -30.89 44.13 -3.75
CA LEU A 9 -30.24 43.45 -2.61
C LEU A 9 -30.35 41.93 -2.68
N LEU A 10 -31.28 41.39 -3.45
CA LEU A 10 -31.53 39.94 -3.54
C LEU A 10 -30.55 39.18 -4.47
N ILE A 11 -29.87 39.91 -5.37
CA ILE A 11 -28.97 39.28 -6.36
C ILE A 11 -27.55 39.01 -5.79
N ILE A 12 -27.16 39.78 -4.75
CA ILE A 12 -25.81 39.62 -4.13
C ILE A 12 -25.72 38.38 -3.26
N PHE A 13 -26.85 37.85 -2.75
CA PHE A 13 -26.85 36.66 -1.87
C PHE A 13 -26.81 35.33 -2.62
N LEU A 14 -26.98 35.32 -3.96
CA LEU A 14 -27.00 34.09 -4.75
C LEU A 14 -25.65 33.69 -5.35
N VAL A 15 -24.62 34.54 -5.26
CA VAL A 15 -23.30 34.29 -5.91
C VAL A 15 -22.21 33.87 -4.90
N VAL A 16 -22.48 33.94 -3.60
CA VAL A 16 -21.50 33.66 -2.54
C VAL A 16 -21.26 32.15 -2.21
N PRO A 17 -22.16 31.20 -2.52
CA PRO A 17 -21.92 29.81 -2.06
C PRO A 17 -21.19 28.88 -3.05
N ILE A 18 -20.61 29.36 -4.16
CA ILE A 18 -19.98 28.46 -5.15
C ILE A 18 -18.45 28.38 -5.01
N LEU A 19 -17.86 29.03 -4.04
CA LEU A 19 -16.54 28.71 -3.55
C LEU A 19 -16.63 27.61 -2.45
N MET A 20 -17.26 26.50 -2.74
CA MET A 20 -16.88 25.25 -2.09
C MET A 20 -15.44 25.02 -2.48
N LEU A 21 -14.54 25.36 -1.57
CA LEU A 21 -13.15 24.96 -1.59
C LEU A 21 -13.18 23.44 -1.76
N ALA A 22 -12.95 22.96 -2.98
CA ALA A 22 -12.69 21.56 -3.21
C ALA A 22 -11.50 21.24 -2.33
N GLN A 23 -11.74 20.65 -1.17
CA GLN A 23 -10.67 20.26 -0.26
C GLN A 23 -9.79 19.30 -1.05
N LYS A 24 -8.56 19.71 -1.32
CA LYS A 24 -7.64 18.89 -2.11
C LYS A 24 -7.45 17.58 -1.37
N GLU A 25 -7.88 16.48 -1.99
CA GLU A 25 -7.74 15.13 -1.47
C GLU A 25 -6.27 14.86 -1.10
N LYS A 26 -6.04 14.45 0.13
CA LYS A 26 -4.73 14.11 0.65
C LYS A 26 -4.42 12.65 0.35
N ARG A 27 -3.26 12.38 -0.21
CA ARG A 27 -2.85 11.06 -0.69
C ARG A 27 -1.50 10.67 -0.12
N ILE A 28 -1.36 9.45 0.38
CA ILE A 28 -0.10 8.90 0.87
C ILE A 28 0.16 7.53 0.25
N ALA A 29 1.42 7.26 -0.06
CA ALA A 29 1.83 5.97 -0.59
C ALA A 29 3.03 5.40 0.18
N LEU A 30 2.99 4.10 0.49
CA LEU A 30 4.15 3.31 0.87
C LEU A 30 4.56 2.44 -0.33
N VAL A 31 5.78 2.63 -0.79
CA VAL A 31 6.33 1.93 -1.96
C VAL A 31 7.56 1.15 -1.52
N ILE A 32 7.54 -0.18 -1.73
CA ILE A 32 8.61 -1.08 -1.29
C ILE A 32 9.10 -1.92 -2.46
N GLY A 33 10.43 -1.96 -2.67
CA GLY A 33 11.09 -2.79 -3.66
C GLY A 33 12.23 -3.62 -3.07
N ASN A 34 12.10 -4.95 -3.04
CA ASN A 34 13.07 -5.88 -2.50
C ASN A 34 13.73 -6.70 -3.61
N SER A 35 15.01 -6.45 -3.89
CA SER A 35 15.82 -7.09 -4.96
C SER A 35 16.95 -7.94 -4.43
N ASP A 36 17.68 -7.46 -3.41
CA ASP A 36 18.98 -7.96 -2.97
C ASP A 36 18.85 -9.03 -1.88
N TYR A 37 18.19 -10.14 -2.23
CA TYR A 37 17.99 -11.25 -1.30
C TYR A 37 19.32 -11.99 -1.01
N LYS A 38 19.61 -12.16 0.28
CA LYS A 38 20.84 -12.78 0.76
C LYS A 38 20.82 -14.31 0.67
N TYR A 39 19.65 -14.91 0.92
CA TYR A 39 19.49 -16.36 0.98
C TYR A 39 18.55 -16.92 -0.10
N LEU A 40 17.98 -16.06 -0.94
CA LEU A 40 17.13 -16.40 -2.07
C LEU A 40 17.70 -15.83 -3.35
N THR A 41 17.14 -16.24 -4.49
CA THR A 41 17.52 -15.68 -5.80
C THR A 41 17.26 -14.17 -5.82
N LYS A 42 18.29 -13.39 -6.20
CA LYS A 42 18.15 -11.94 -6.39
C LYS A 42 17.21 -11.63 -7.56
N LEU A 43 16.44 -10.57 -7.41
CA LEU A 43 15.50 -10.11 -8.43
C LEU A 43 16.03 -8.83 -9.10
N PRO A 44 16.05 -8.76 -10.44
CA PRO A 44 16.66 -7.61 -11.14
C PRO A 44 15.81 -6.35 -11.14
N ASN A 45 14.47 -6.46 -11.00
CA ASN A 45 13.55 -5.36 -11.30
C ASN A 45 12.89 -4.67 -10.09
N PRO A 46 12.62 -5.33 -8.93
CA PRO A 46 11.74 -4.76 -7.90
C PRO A 46 12.13 -3.37 -7.41
N VAL A 47 13.41 -3.11 -7.21
CA VAL A 47 13.88 -1.77 -6.77
C VAL A 47 13.63 -0.73 -7.86
N ARG A 48 13.89 -1.05 -9.12
CA ARG A 48 13.62 -0.14 -10.25
C ARG A 48 12.11 0.13 -10.39
N ASP A 49 11.30 -0.90 -10.27
CA ASP A 49 9.85 -0.79 -10.42
C ASP A 49 9.25 0.03 -9.26
N ALA A 50 9.77 -0.13 -8.04
CA ALA A 50 9.42 0.69 -6.90
C ALA A 50 9.80 2.18 -7.09
N LEU A 51 10.98 2.47 -7.61
CA LEU A 51 11.40 3.84 -7.92
C LEU A 51 10.49 4.50 -8.97
N LEU A 52 10.17 3.80 -10.05
CA LEU A 52 9.25 4.28 -11.09
C LEU A 52 7.83 4.50 -10.57
N MET A 53 7.36 3.59 -9.70
CA MET A 53 6.05 3.73 -9.05
C MET A 53 6.03 4.94 -8.13
N ALA A 54 7.08 5.14 -7.32
CA ALA A 54 7.20 6.29 -6.43
C ALA A 54 7.19 7.61 -7.19
N GLU A 55 7.97 7.74 -8.28
CA GLU A 55 7.99 8.91 -9.14
C GLU A 55 6.61 9.18 -9.77
N THR A 56 5.95 8.12 -10.25
CA THR A 56 4.60 8.23 -10.83
C THR A 56 3.59 8.73 -9.80
N LEU A 57 3.57 8.16 -8.60
CA LEU A 57 2.64 8.54 -7.54
C LEU A 57 2.93 9.96 -7.01
N ASP A 58 4.20 10.37 -6.90
CA ASP A 58 4.59 11.74 -6.56
C ASP A 58 4.01 12.75 -7.56
N SER A 59 4.12 12.46 -8.86
CA SER A 59 3.54 13.30 -9.92
C SER A 59 2.01 13.42 -9.83
N LEU A 60 1.34 12.42 -9.21
CA LEU A 60 -0.10 12.41 -8.95
C LEU A 60 -0.47 13.04 -7.59
N GLY A 61 0.51 13.63 -6.91
CA GLY A 61 0.31 14.35 -5.66
C GLY A 61 0.19 13.48 -4.42
N PHE A 62 0.74 12.27 -4.45
CA PHE A 62 0.91 11.44 -3.25
C PHE A 62 2.10 11.91 -2.44
N GLU A 63 1.99 11.86 -1.12
CA GLU A 63 3.12 11.89 -0.21
C GLU A 63 3.77 10.51 -0.20
N ILE A 64 5.09 10.43 -0.50
CA ILE A 64 5.77 9.16 -0.76
C ILE A 64 6.61 8.73 0.45
N MET A 65 6.39 7.49 0.87
CA MET A 65 7.28 6.71 1.72
C MET A 65 7.90 5.61 0.87
N LEU A 66 9.19 5.72 0.53
CA LEU A 66 9.91 4.77 -0.33
C LEU A 66 10.97 4.04 0.48
N ASP A 67 10.91 2.71 0.45
CA ASP A 67 11.91 1.84 1.06
C ASP A 67 12.36 0.75 0.08
N THR A 68 13.64 0.41 0.11
CA THR A 68 14.21 -0.63 -0.76
C THR A 68 15.08 -1.59 0.04
N ASN A 69 15.02 -2.87 -0.35
CA ASN A 69 15.83 -3.93 0.24
C ASN A 69 15.71 -4.01 1.77
N ILE A 70 14.47 -3.98 2.26
CA ILE A 70 14.17 -4.13 3.69
C ILE A 70 14.70 -5.49 4.17
N LYS A 71 15.52 -5.48 5.22
CA LYS A 71 16.35 -6.62 5.61
C LYS A 71 15.61 -7.65 6.44
N THR A 72 14.85 -7.20 7.44
CA THR A 72 14.25 -8.07 8.45
C THR A 72 12.74 -7.87 8.55
N GLU A 73 12.03 -8.87 9.08
CA GLU A 73 10.62 -8.78 9.42
C GLU A 73 10.32 -7.55 10.28
N ARG A 74 11.14 -7.32 11.31
CA ARG A 74 10.97 -6.20 12.23
C ARG A 74 11.09 -4.84 11.54
N GLU A 75 12.05 -4.67 10.65
CA GLU A 75 12.22 -3.45 9.87
C GLU A 75 11.01 -3.23 8.97
N PHE A 76 10.55 -4.28 8.30
CA PHE A 76 9.38 -4.24 7.44
C PHE A 76 8.11 -3.85 8.23
N LEU A 77 7.88 -4.51 9.37
CA LEU A 77 6.75 -4.21 10.23
C LEU A 77 6.75 -2.76 10.72
N ASN A 78 7.91 -2.22 11.09
CA ASN A 78 8.03 -0.82 11.49
C ASN A 78 7.61 0.15 10.36
N LYS A 79 7.93 -0.16 9.09
CA LYS A 79 7.49 0.66 7.95
C LYS A 79 5.98 0.61 7.73
N ILE A 80 5.39 -0.57 7.91
CA ILE A 80 3.92 -0.74 7.84
C ILE A 80 3.23 0.03 8.98
N ILE A 81 3.77 -0.01 10.19
CA ILE A 81 3.24 0.72 11.35
C ILE A 81 3.34 2.23 11.11
N GLU A 82 4.52 2.73 10.72
CA GLU A 82 4.75 4.13 10.41
C GLU A 82 3.76 4.64 9.34
N PHE A 83 3.58 3.88 8.26
CA PHE A 83 2.58 4.19 7.25
C PHE A 83 1.17 4.23 7.85
N GLY A 84 0.79 3.23 8.64
CA GLY A 84 -0.54 3.14 9.25
C GLY A 84 -0.85 4.32 10.18
N GLU A 85 0.13 4.80 10.95
CA GLU A 85 -0.02 5.98 11.81
C GLU A 85 -0.23 7.26 11.00
N ARG A 86 0.51 7.44 9.92
CA ARG A 86 0.38 8.59 9.02
C ARG A 86 -0.90 8.54 8.20
N ARG A 87 -1.31 7.34 7.78
CA ARG A 87 -2.45 7.06 6.91
C ARG A 87 -3.76 7.68 7.41
N ASP A 88 -3.96 7.74 8.72
CA ASP A 88 -5.20 8.25 9.35
C ASP A 88 -5.49 9.73 8.98
N SER A 89 -4.48 10.49 8.55
CA SER A 89 -4.60 11.90 8.16
C SER A 89 -4.82 12.13 6.66
N PHE A 90 -5.01 11.06 5.87
CA PHE A 90 -5.12 11.10 4.42
C PHE A 90 -6.42 10.47 3.93
N ASP A 91 -6.94 10.94 2.79
CA ASP A 91 -8.16 10.43 2.16
C ASP A 91 -7.87 9.15 1.36
N VAL A 92 -6.70 9.10 0.68
CA VAL A 92 -6.27 7.95 -0.12
C VAL A 92 -4.99 7.36 0.44
N GLY A 93 -4.95 6.05 0.65
CA GLY A 93 -3.78 5.26 0.97
C GLY A 93 -3.43 4.27 -0.12
N PHE A 94 -2.16 4.22 -0.48
CA PHE A 94 -1.65 3.34 -1.51
C PHE A 94 -0.46 2.56 -0.96
N ILE A 95 -0.45 1.24 -1.14
CA ILE A 95 0.73 0.42 -0.86
C ILE A 95 1.11 -0.33 -2.12
N PHE A 96 2.36 -0.21 -2.52
CA PHE A 96 2.99 -0.99 -3.58
C PHE A 96 4.12 -1.82 -3.00
N TYR A 97 4.14 -3.09 -3.34
CA TYR A 97 5.24 -3.99 -3.02
C TYR A 97 5.69 -4.73 -4.28
N ALA A 98 6.99 -4.70 -4.56
CA ALA A 98 7.64 -5.53 -5.55
C ALA A 98 8.74 -6.37 -4.89
N GLY A 99 8.74 -7.71 -5.12
CA GLY A 99 9.70 -8.62 -4.49
C GLY A 99 9.24 -10.07 -4.44
N HIS A 100 9.92 -10.89 -3.63
CA HIS A 100 9.46 -12.24 -3.36
C HIS A 100 8.21 -12.25 -2.47
N GLY A 101 7.24 -13.05 -2.88
CA GLY A 101 6.08 -13.40 -2.09
C GLY A 101 5.93 -14.91 -1.97
N MET A 102 5.31 -15.37 -0.91
CA MET A 102 5.08 -16.79 -0.66
C MET A 102 3.69 -17.04 -0.09
N GLN A 103 3.10 -18.17 -0.43
CA GLN A 103 1.85 -18.63 0.16
C GLN A 103 2.13 -19.78 1.12
N VAL A 104 1.62 -19.67 2.35
CA VAL A 104 1.63 -20.76 3.35
C VAL A 104 0.24 -20.85 3.96
N ASP A 105 -0.34 -22.03 4.00
CA ASP A 105 -1.69 -22.30 4.53
C ASP A 105 -2.77 -21.34 3.98
N GLY A 106 -2.71 -21.04 2.68
CA GLY A 106 -3.65 -20.15 2.01
C GLY A 106 -3.47 -18.65 2.31
N LYS A 107 -2.46 -18.27 3.10
CA LYS A 107 -2.10 -16.88 3.41
C LYS A 107 -0.89 -16.43 2.62
N ASN A 108 -0.89 -15.16 2.24
CA ASN A 108 0.20 -14.53 1.49
C ASN A 108 1.16 -13.82 2.41
N TYR A 109 2.46 -13.97 2.14
CA TYR A 109 3.55 -13.39 2.90
C TYR A 109 4.51 -12.64 1.97
N LEU A 110 4.97 -11.47 2.43
CA LEU A 110 5.96 -10.62 1.75
C LEU A 110 7.30 -10.79 2.43
N LEU A 111 8.35 -11.06 1.64
CA LEU A 111 9.64 -11.50 2.15
C LEU A 111 10.63 -10.34 2.31
N PRO A 112 11.23 -10.16 3.50
CA PRO A 112 12.43 -9.34 3.69
C PRO A 112 13.67 -9.95 3.00
N THR A 113 14.73 -9.16 2.84
CA THR A 113 15.87 -9.56 2.00
C THR A 113 16.95 -10.36 2.71
N GLU A 114 17.04 -10.32 4.05
CA GLU A 114 18.11 -11.00 4.81
C GLU A 114 17.61 -12.12 5.74
N GLU A 115 16.34 -12.52 5.65
CA GLU A 115 15.83 -13.65 6.44
C GLU A 115 16.19 -14.99 5.82
N ASN A 116 16.71 -15.90 6.66
CA ASN A 116 17.13 -17.25 6.25
C ASN A 116 15.98 -18.25 6.46
N LEU A 117 15.04 -18.24 5.53
CA LEU A 117 13.83 -19.06 5.58
C LEU A 117 14.11 -20.48 5.11
N LYS A 118 13.79 -21.48 5.93
CA LYS A 118 13.99 -22.92 5.64
C LYS A 118 12.71 -23.73 5.76
N THR A 119 11.73 -23.24 6.51
CA THR A 119 10.48 -23.94 6.82
C THR A 119 9.29 -23.01 6.65
N GLU A 120 8.06 -23.56 6.55
CA GLU A 120 6.82 -22.77 6.55
C GLU A 120 6.66 -21.98 7.85
N GLN A 121 7.11 -22.52 8.96
CA GLN A 121 7.12 -21.83 10.24
C GLN A 121 8.04 -20.61 10.20
N ASP A 122 9.20 -20.71 9.54
CA ASP A 122 10.09 -19.54 9.37
C ASP A 122 9.39 -18.45 8.54
N VAL A 123 8.68 -18.81 7.47
CA VAL A 123 7.91 -17.86 6.66
C VAL A 123 6.85 -17.17 7.52
N GLN A 124 6.09 -17.92 8.30
CA GLN A 124 5.05 -17.36 9.18
C GLN A 124 5.62 -16.45 10.28
N GLN A 125 6.83 -16.72 10.76
CA GLN A 125 7.45 -16.03 11.88
C GLN A 125 8.32 -14.83 11.45
N PHE A 126 9.02 -14.92 10.32
CA PHE A 126 10.06 -13.96 9.94
C PHE A 126 9.72 -13.17 8.67
N THR A 127 8.44 -13.17 8.24
CA THR A 127 7.98 -12.40 7.11
C THR A 127 6.68 -11.66 7.42
N ILE A 128 6.22 -10.80 6.51
CA ILE A 128 5.01 -10.00 6.72
C ILE A 128 3.80 -10.63 6.03
N GLY A 129 2.82 -11.08 6.82
CA GLY A 129 1.52 -11.50 6.27
C GLY A 129 0.77 -10.32 5.63
N VAL A 130 0.20 -10.55 4.45
CA VAL A 130 -0.57 -9.51 3.72
C VAL A 130 -1.79 -9.05 4.53
N GLU A 131 -2.37 -9.91 5.36
CA GLU A 131 -3.44 -9.51 6.28
C GLU A 131 -2.98 -8.46 7.29
N THR A 132 -1.71 -8.50 7.71
CA THR A 132 -1.13 -7.46 8.57
C THR A 132 -1.04 -6.13 7.81
N VAL A 133 -0.54 -6.14 6.58
CA VAL A 133 -0.52 -4.95 5.70
C VAL A 133 -1.92 -4.35 5.56
N MET A 134 -2.90 -5.19 5.28
CA MET A 134 -4.31 -4.78 5.11
C MET A 134 -4.88 -4.14 6.38
N LYS A 135 -4.55 -4.63 7.57
CA LYS A 135 -5.01 -4.02 8.84
C LYS A 135 -4.55 -2.58 9.01
N PHE A 136 -3.32 -2.25 8.60
CA PHE A 136 -2.80 -0.89 8.68
C PHE A 136 -3.29 0.00 7.52
N LEU A 137 -3.57 -0.59 6.36
CA LEU A 137 -4.09 0.13 5.21
C LEU A 137 -5.58 0.51 5.40
N THR A 138 -6.40 -0.39 5.96
CA THR A 138 -7.87 -0.25 6.01
C THR A 138 -8.39 0.06 7.41
N ARG A 139 -7.73 0.95 8.15
CA ARG A 139 -8.13 1.29 9.54
C ARG A 139 -9.46 2.03 9.62
N ARG A 140 -9.81 2.80 8.59
CA ARG A 140 -11.05 3.58 8.49
C ARG A 140 -11.83 3.17 7.25
N THR A 141 -13.15 3.17 7.33
CA THR A 141 -14.06 2.74 6.26
C THR A 141 -14.40 3.84 5.24
N ASP A 142 -14.13 5.10 5.59
CA ASP A 142 -14.41 6.29 4.77
C ASP A 142 -13.24 6.71 3.87
N GLN A 143 -12.21 5.85 3.76
CA GLN A 143 -10.99 6.13 3.02
C GLN A 143 -10.84 5.20 1.81
N VAL A 144 -10.26 5.71 0.72
CA VAL A 144 -9.87 4.88 -0.43
C VAL A 144 -8.53 4.21 -0.13
N ASN A 145 -8.48 2.89 -0.32
CA ASN A 145 -7.30 2.07 -0.06
C ASN A 145 -6.95 1.22 -1.27
N VAL A 146 -5.70 1.30 -1.73
CA VAL A 146 -5.17 0.54 -2.86
C VAL A 146 -3.97 -0.28 -2.40
N LEU A 147 -3.97 -1.57 -2.68
CA LEU A 147 -2.84 -2.47 -2.47
C LEU A 147 -2.47 -3.14 -3.80
N ILE A 148 -1.24 -2.93 -4.24
CA ILE A 148 -0.67 -3.60 -5.41
C ILE A 148 0.51 -4.45 -4.98
N LEU A 149 0.45 -5.75 -5.32
CA LEU A 149 1.50 -6.72 -5.05
C LEU A 149 2.06 -7.24 -6.38
N ASP A 150 3.26 -6.82 -6.71
CA ASP A 150 4.07 -7.34 -7.82
C ASP A 150 5.08 -8.35 -7.24
N ALA A 151 4.55 -9.53 -6.91
CA ALA A 151 5.33 -10.60 -6.32
C ALA A 151 5.33 -11.84 -7.20
N CYS A 152 6.51 -12.46 -7.38
CA CYS A 152 6.66 -13.67 -8.16
C CYS A 152 5.77 -14.81 -7.64
N ARG A 153 5.15 -15.54 -8.58
CA ARG A 153 4.30 -16.69 -8.26
C ARG A 153 5.08 -17.98 -7.96
N ASN A 154 6.37 -17.97 -8.12
CA ASN A 154 7.22 -19.14 -7.90
C ASN A 154 7.63 -19.21 -6.43
N ASN A 155 7.53 -20.41 -5.84
CA ASN A 155 8.07 -20.65 -4.51
C ASN A 155 9.60 -20.41 -4.55
N PRO A 156 10.13 -19.39 -3.86
CA PRO A 156 11.55 -19.08 -3.89
C PRO A 156 12.42 -20.11 -3.14
N LEU A 157 11.80 -21.05 -2.44
CA LEU A 157 12.45 -22.12 -1.70
C LEU A 157 12.41 -23.43 -2.52
N GLU A 158 13.43 -23.70 -3.34
CA GLU A 158 13.48 -24.82 -4.30
C GLU A 158 13.30 -26.21 -3.66
N ASN A 159 13.55 -26.36 -2.36
CA ASN A 159 13.47 -27.62 -1.62
C ASN A 159 12.18 -27.79 -0.82
N PHE A 160 11.21 -26.88 -1.00
CA PHE A 160 9.98 -26.90 -0.23
C PHE A 160 8.95 -27.85 -0.89
N ARG A 161 8.90 -29.07 -0.40
CA ARG A 161 7.85 -30.05 -0.78
C ARG A 161 6.55 -29.82 -0.01
N GLY A 162 6.12 -28.58 0.11
CA GLY A 162 4.81 -28.25 0.62
C GLY A 162 3.80 -28.21 -0.53
N SER A 163 2.58 -28.63 -0.29
CA SER A 163 1.45 -28.68 -1.22
C SER A 163 0.94 -27.32 -1.73
N GLY A 164 1.77 -26.26 -1.68
CA GLY A 164 1.43 -24.93 -2.12
C GLY A 164 1.56 -24.78 -3.63
N VAL A 165 0.44 -24.62 -4.31
CA VAL A 165 0.40 -24.12 -5.69
C VAL A 165 1.13 -22.79 -5.72
N GLY A 166 2.19 -22.66 -6.54
CA GLY A 166 2.99 -21.44 -6.63
C GLY A 166 2.14 -20.21 -6.96
N GLY A 167 2.32 -19.14 -6.18
CA GLY A 167 1.66 -17.87 -6.37
C GLY A 167 1.00 -17.31 -5.12
N LEU A 168 0.64 -16.03 -5.16
CA LEU A 168 -0.19 -15.42 -4.13
C LEU A 168 -1.64 -15.88 -4.26
N ALA A 169 -2.29 -16.18 -3.12
CA ALA A 169 -3.72 -16.44 -3.08
C ALA A 169 -4.50 -15.18 -3.45
N ALA A 170 -5.71 -15.38 -3.97
CA ALA A 170 -6.63 -14.26 -4.20
C ALA A 170 -6.95 -13.56 -2.89
N ILE A 171 -6.77 -12.25 -2.86
CA ILE A 171 -7.13 -11.40 -1.72
C ILE A 171 -8.56 -10.93 -1.94
N GLN A 172 -9.47 -11.28 -1.03
CA GLN A 172 -10.83 -10.73 -1.04
C GLN A 172 -10.81 -9.39 -0.30
N ALA A 173 -10.94 -8.28 -1.03
CA ALA A 173 -11.20 -6.98 -0.43
C ALA A 173 -12.64 -6.97 0.12
N LYS A 174 -12.82 -6.81 1.43
CA LYS A 174 -14.10 -6.48 2.03
C LYS A 174 -14.30 -4.96 1.88
N GLY A 175 -14.89 -4.54 0.78
CA GLY A 175 -15.39 -3.19 0.59
C GLY A 175 -16.91 -3.26 0.40
N SER A 176 -17.67 -2.55 1.22
CA SER A 176 -19.05 -2.20 0.85
C SER A 176 -18.97 -1.08 -0.18
N LEU A 177 -19.49 -1.33 -1.37
CA LEU A 177 -19.86 -0.30 -2.36
C LEU A 177 -21.07 0.46 -1.86
#